data_5bea02b78a63c3116f50298669380303
#
_entry.id   5bea02b78a63c3116f50298669380303
#
_cell.length_a   1.000
_cell.length_b   1.000
_cell.length_c   1.000
_cell.angle_alpha   90.00
_cell.angle_beta   90.00
_cell.angle_gamma   90.00
#
_symmetry.space_group_name_H-M   'P 1'
#
loop_
_entity.id
_entity.type
_entity.pdbx_description
1 polymer ?
#
loop_
_entity_poly.entity_id
_entity_poly.type
_entity_poly.pdbx_seq_one_letter_code
_entity_poly.pdbx_strand_id
1 'polypeptide(L)'
;MKTILVTGAAGYIGRHVVKNALDRGYRVIAADFNFKGVDERAEFCDEPLFSGDPDLYRKLGSPDICIHLAWRDGFRHNSAAHMKDLSSHVTFLNTLVEGGLQGLSVMGTMHEVGYWEGAINESTPCKPQSQYGIAKNALRQSLMLSLADSLCRLHWLRAYYITGDEAHGSSIFAKITQAEQDGKATFPFTSGSNLYDFIDVDELANMIVAASVQDRINGIINVCTGKPMSLADRVEKFLRDKNYKIKLDYGAFPDRPYDSPGTWGDPTKINRILAMDKKEQQ
;
A
#
# COMPACT_ATOMS: atom_id res chain seq x y z
N MET A 1 -5.25 -25.22 5.21
CA MET A 1 -5.65 -23.79 5.15
C MET A 1 -4.40 -22.99 5.37
N LYS A 2 -4.05 -22.04 4.48
CA LYS A 2 -2.85 -21.21 4.62
C LYS A 2 -3.04 -20.17 5.73
N THR A 3 -1.95 -19.89 6.45
CA THR A 3 -1.89 -18.85 7.49
C THR A 3 -1.20 -17.61 6.92
N ILE A 4 -1.84 -16.45 7.02
CA ILE A 4 -1.33 -15.17 6.55
C ILE A 4 -1.00 -14.28 7.76
N LEU A 5 0.26 -13.86 7.87
CA LEU A 5 0.68 -12.78 8.77
C LEU A 5 0.48 -11.44 8.07
N VAL A 6 -0.26 -10.52 8.69
CA VAL A 6 -0.39 -9.14 8.23
C VAL A 6 0.27 -8.23 9.25
N THR A 7 1.37 -7.57 8.89
CA THR A 7 2.02 -6.57 9.75
C THR A 7 1.51 -5.16 9.43
N GLY A 8 1.41 -4.30 10.43
CA GLY A 8 0.72 -3.01 10.27
C GLY A 8 -0.80 -3.21 10.12
N ALA A 9 -1.33 -4.25 10.80
CA ALA A 9 -2.70 -4.72 10.65
C ALA A 9 -3.75 -3.68 11.08
N ALA A 10 -3.46 -2.82 12.05
CA ALA A 10 -4.34 -1.74 12.49
C ALA A 10 -4.19 -0.44 11.66
N GLY A 11 -3.27 -0.43 10.70
CA GLY A 11 -3.05 0.68 9.79
C GLY A 11 -4.20 0.88 8.79
N TYR A 12 -4.14 1.99 8.03
CA TYR A 12 -5.14 2.37 7.05
C TYR A 12 -5.44 1.26 6.02
N ILE A 13 -4.40 0.66 5.42
CA ILE A 13 -4.55 -0.46 4.47
C ILE A 13 -4.75 -1.79 5.21
N GLY A 14 -4.05 -1.96 6.34
CA GLY A 14 -3.96 -3.24 7.06
C GLY A 14 -5.32 -3.81 7.47
N ARG A 15 -6.22 -2.97 8.01
CA ARG A 15 -7.57 -3.38 8.45
C ARG A 15 -8.38 -3.98 7.30
N HIS A 16 -8.32 -3.37 6.12
CA HIS A 16 -9.01 -3.84 4.92
C HIS A 16 -8.40 -5.14 4.39
N VAL A 17 -7.07 -5.27 4.44
CA VAL A 17 -6.35 -6.50 4.05
C VAL A 17 -6.68 -7.65 5.00
N VAL A 18 -6.67 -7.42 6.32
CA VAL A 18 -7.07 -8.43 7.33
C VAL A 18 -8.49 -8.91 7.06
N LYS A 19 -9.43 -7.97 6.93
CA LYS A 19 -10.84 -8.31 6.64
C LYS A 19 -10.98 -9.10 5.34
N ASN A 20 -10.34 -8.67 4.25
CA ASN A 20 -10.44 -9.35 2.95
C ASN A 20 -9.85 -10.77 3.01
N ALA A 21 -8.72 -10.97 3.69
CA ALA A 21 -8.12 -12.29 3.84
C ALA A 21 -9.01 -13.24 4.67
N LEU A 22 -9.63 -12.75 5.75
CA LEU A 22 -10.59 -13.51 6.56
C LEU A 22 -11.85 -13.88 5.78
N ASP A 23 -12.39 -12.93 5.00
CA ASP A 23 -13.59 -13.15 4.17
C ASP A 23 -13.33 -14.20 3.07
N ARG A 24 -12.07 -14.38 2.66
CA ARG A 24 -11.63 -15.44 1.74
C ARG A 24 -11.33 -16.79 2.43
N GLY A 25 -11.52 -16.88 3.74
CA GLY A 25 -11.35 -18.10 4.52
C GLY A 25 -9.92 -18.44 4.92
N TYR A 26 -8.99 -17.48 4.87
CA TYR A 26 -7.63 -17.67 5.40
C TYR A 26 -7.61 -17.51 6.92
N ARG A 27 -6.69 -18.21 7.58
CA ARG A 27 -6.30 -17.90 8.96
C ARG A 27 -5.40 -16.67 8.93
N VAL A 28 -5.73 -15.65 9.71
CA VAL A 28 -4.98 -14.38 9.71
C VAL A 28 -4.41 -14.09 11.09
N ILE A 29 -3.10 -13.87 11.14
CA ILE A 29 -2.39 -13.33 12.30
C ILE A 29 -2.17 -11.84 12.03
N ALA A 30 -2.83 -11.00 12.83
CA ALA A 30 -2.74 -9.55 12.74
C ALA A 30 -1.66 -9.05 13.72
N ALA A 31 -0.55 -8.52 13.19
CA ALA A 31 0.56 -8.01 13.99
C ALA A 31 0.62 -6.49 13.95
N ASP A 32 0.47 -5.85 15.13
CA ASP A 32 0.57 -4.40 15.30
C ASP A 32 0.77 -4.07 16.79
N PHE A 33 1.02 -2.77 17.11
CA PHE A 33 1.10 -2.25 18.48
C PHE A 33 -0.27 -2.07 19.16
N ASN A 34 -1.35 -1.99 18.38
CA ASN A 34 -2.73 -1.95 18.84
C ASN A 34 -3.61 -2.63 17.80
N PHE A 35 -4.86 -2.93 18.15
CA PHE A 35 -5.78 -3.67 17.29
C PHE A 35 -7.10 -2.93 17.06
N LYS A 36 -7.12 -1.62 17.29
CA LYS A 36 -8.33 -0.82 17.08
C LYS A 36 -8.78 -0.86 15.61
N GLY A 37 -9.99 -1.33 15.39
CA GLY A 37 -10.60 -1.44 14.07
C GLY A 37 -10.10 -2.62 13.23
N VAL A 38 -9.31 -3.52 13.80
CA VAL A 38 -8.98 -4.81 13.19
C VAL A 38 -10.15 -5.77 13.42
N ASP A 39 -10.46 -6.59 12.40
CA ASP A 39 -11.53 -7.59 12.47
C ASP A 39 -11.22 -8.63 13.56
N GLU A 40 -12.16 -8.83 14.48
CA GLU A 40 -12.00 -9.68 15.68
C GLU A 40 -11.83 -11.18 15.36
N ARG A 41 -12.09 -11.60 14.14
CA ARG A 41 -11.82 -12.98 13.68
C ARG A 41 -10.33 -13.26 13.51
N ALA A 42 -9.47 -12.22 13.45
CA ALA A 42 -8.02 -12.39 13.35
C ALA A 42 -7.41 -12.79 14.69
N GLU A 43 -6.32 -13.54 14.65
CA GLU A 43 -5.47 -13.77 15.80
C GLU A 43 -4.56 -12.56 16.01
N PHE A 44 -4.65 -11.93 17.18
CA PHE A 44 -3.86 -10.75 17.48
C PHE A 44 -2.47 -11.12 18.00
N CYS A 45 -1.44 -10.44 17.49
CA CYS A 45 -0.06 -10.66 17.87
C CYS A 45 0.65 -9.31 18.10
N ASP A 46 1.15 -9.10 19.31
CA ASP A 46 1.87 -7.89 19.73
C ASP A 46 3.39 -8.11 19.88
N GLU A 47 3.90 -9.22 19.32
CA GLU A 47 5.33 -9.49 19.29
C GLU A 47 6.12 -8.34 18.64
N PRO A 48 7.26 -7.92 19.24
CA PRO A 48 8.06 -6.82 18.71
C PRO A 48 8.76 -7.22 17.41
N LEU A 49 8.15 -6.88 16.26
CA LEU A 49 8.59 -7.31 14.92
C LEU A 49 10.06 -6.96 14.61
N PHE A 50 10.57 -5.88 15.17
CA PHE A 50 11.93 -5.37 14.90
C PHE A 50 12.92 -5.65 16.06
N SER A 51 12.68 -6.71 16.82
CA SER A 51 13.54 -7.11 17.95
C SER A 51 14.89 -7.70 17.53
N GLY A 52 14.99 -8.20 16.29
CA GLY A 52 16.16 -8.97 15.85
C GLY A 52 16.21 -10.39 16.41
N ASP A 53 15.12 -10.88 17.01
CA ASP A 53 15.01 -12.22 17.56
C ASP A 53 15.04 -13.28 16.45
N PRO A 54 15.99 -14.21 16.42
CA PRO A 54 16.06 -15.27 15.41
C PRO A 54 14.89 -16.25 15.48
N ASP A 55 14.21 -16.38 16.62
CA ASP A 55 13.04 -17.23 16.81
C ASP A 55 11.73 -16.55 16.41
N LEU A 56 11.77 -15.32 15.89
CA LEU A 56 10.59 -14.50 15.65
C LEU A 56 9.59 -15.16 14.71
N TYR A 57 10.05 -15.84 13.65
CA TYR A 57 9.17 -16.56 12.74
C TYR A 57 8.25 -17.55 13.47
N ARG A 58 8.81 -18.33 14.42
CA ARG A 58 8.07 -19.30 15.23
C ARG A 58 7.12 -18.60 16.22
N LYS A 59 7.56 -17.50 16.84
CA LYS A 59 6.74 -16.70 17.76
C LYS A 59 5.54 -16.06 17.07
N LEU A 60 5.69 -15.73 15.79
CA LEU A 60 4.62 -15.25 14.93
C LEU A 60 3.73 -16.37 14.38
N GLY A 61 3.80 -17.58 14.91
CA GLY A 61 2.95 -18.71 14.56
C GLY A 61 3.31 -19.44 13.27
N SER A 62 4.56 -19.30 12.78
CA SER A 62 5.07 -19.95 11.56
C SER A 62 4.14 -19.76 10.35
N PRO A 63 3.86 -18.54 9.92
CA PRO A 63 2.92 -18.25 8.84
C PRO A 63 3.43 -18.77 7.49
N ASP A 64 2.51 -19.17 6.60
CA ASP A 64 2.85 -19.54 5.22
C ASP A 64 3.19 -18.30 4.37
N ILE A 65 2.47 -17.19 4.62
CA ILE A 65 2.57 -15.95 3.84
C ILE A 65 2.69 -14.77 4.82
N CYS A 66 3.55 -13.80 4.48
CA CYS A 66 3.59 -12.50 5.15
C CYS A 66 3.18 -11.39 4.18
N ILE A 67 2.21 -10.57 4.59
CA ILE A 67 1.86 -9.30 3.93
C ILE A 67 2.39 -8.18 4.82
N HIS A 68 3.53 -7.59 4.42
CA HIS A 68 4.21 -6.57 5.19
C HIS A 68 3.75 -5.16 4.82
N LEU A 69 2.88 -4.58 5.66
CA LEU A 69 2.33 -3.23 5.52
C LEU A 69 2.85 -2.27 6.59
N ALA A 70 3.50 -2.78 7.65
CA ALA A 70 4.07 -1.96 8.70
C ALA A 70 5.09 -0.98 8.14
N TRP A 71 4.83 0.32 8.28
CA TRP A 71 5.75 1.38 7.87
C TRP A 71 5.40 2.67 8.60
N ARG A 72 6.36 3.23 9.34
CA ARG A 72 6.17 4.47 10.09
C ARG A 72 6.25 5.69 9.18
N ASP A 73 5.47 6.72 9.48
CA ASP A 73 5.50 8.03 8.80
C ASP A 73 5.22 8.00 7.28
N GLY A 74 4.48 7.02 6.76
CA GLY A 74 4.24 6.87 5.32
C GLY A 74 3.72 8.11 4.59
N PHE A 75 3.05 9.04 5.31
CA PHE A 75 2.57 10.31 4.77
C PHE A 75 3.54 11.50 4.98
N ARG A 76 4.63 11.29 5.72
CA ARG A 76 5.67 12.30 6.00
C ARG A 76 6.92 11.98 5.21
N HIS A 77 6.87 12.17 3.91
CA HIS A 77 7.82 11.62 2.93
C HIS A 77 9.30 11.92 3.20
N ASN A 78 9.62 13.00 3.93
CA ASN A 78 11.00 13.34 4.29
C ASN A 78 11.32 13.11 5.78
N SER A 79 10.53 12.28 6.49
CA SER A 79 10.87 11.85 7.84
C SER A 79 12.19 11.06 7.86
N ALA A 80 13.07 11.38 8.81
CA ALA A 80 14.31 10.62 9.05
C ALA A 80 14.04 9.16 9.48
N ALA A 81 12.83 8.87 9.95
CA ALA A 81 12.42 7.53 10.36
C ALA A 81 12.57 6.51 9.23
N HIS A 82 12.31 6.89 7.96
CA HIS A 82 12.40 5.98 6.82
C HIS A 82 13.78 5.34 6.68
N MET A 83 14.83 6.13 6.79
CA MET A 83 16.21 5.62 6.70
C MET A 83 16.66 4.95 8.00
N LYS A 84 16.22 5.47 9.15
CA LYS A 84 16.59 4.92 10.46
C LYS A 84 16.07 3.49 10.65
N ASP A 85 14.86 3.22 10.19
CA ASP A 85 14.19 1.93 10.41
C ASP A 85 14.48 0.91 9.30
N LEU A 86 15.13 1.33 8.19
CA LEU A 86 15.34 0.50 6.99
C LEU A 86 16.02 -0.85 7.30
N SER A 87 17.13 -0.84 8.08
CA SER A 87 17.85 -2.07 8.43
C SER A 87 16.98 -3.03 9.26
N SER A 88 16.12 -2.49 10.13
CA SER A 88 15.19 -3.31 10.93
C SER A 88 14.17 -4.03 10.04
N HIS A 89 13.66 -3.37 9.00
CA HIS A 89 12.80 -4.02 8.01
C HIS A 89 13.53 -5.13 7.26
N VAL A 90 14.77 -4.88 6.80
CA VAL A 90 15.58 -5.90 6.10
C VAL A 90 15.80 -7.12 7.01
N THR A 91 16.26 -6.91 8.25
CA THR A 91 16.51 -7.98 9.21
C THR A 91 15.23 -8.78 9.48
N PHE A 92 14.14 -8.11 9.81
CA PHE A 92 12.85 -8.75 10.07
C PHE A 92 12.40 -9.67 8.93
N LEU A 93 12.41 -9.15 7.69
CA LEU A 93 11.91 -9.88 6.53
C LEU A 93 12.81 -11.07 6.16
N ASN A 94 14.13 -10.93 6.28
CA ASN A 94 15.07 -12.05 6.09
C ASN A 94 14.88 -13.11 7.18
N THR A 95 14.70 -12.74 8.46
CA THR A 95 14.42 -13.69 9.56
C THR A 95 13.17 -14.53 9.26
N LEU A 96 12.11 -13.93 8.72
CA LEU A 96 10.91 -14.70 8.34
C LEU A 96 11.21 -15.71 7.21
N VAL A 97 11.96 -15.31 6.20
CA VAL A 97 12.31 -16.17 5.08
C VAL A 97 13.23 -17.31 5.51
N GLU A 98 14.25 -17.03 6.33
CA GLU A 98 15.14 -18.02 6.92
C GLU A 98 14.39 -19.01 7.83
N GLY A 99 13.31 -18.55 8.49
CA GLY A 99 12.41 -19.38 9.29
C GLY A 99 11.52 -20.34 8.50
N GLY A 100 11.40 -20.15 7.17
CA GLY A 100 10.62 -21.04 6.29
C GLY A 100 9.38 -20.39 5.66
N LEU A 101 9.27 -19.06 5.66
CA LEU A 101 8.17 -18.35 4.97
C LEU A 101 8.14 -18.71 3.48
N GLN A 102 6.95 -19.06 2.95
CA GLN A 102 6.80 -19.49 1.56
C GLN A 102 6.47 -18.33 0.60
N GLY A 103 5.82 -17.27 1.10
CA GLY A 103 5.46 -16.10 0.32
C GLY A 103 5.60 -14.81 1.12
N LEU A 104 6.31 -13.85 0.54
CA LEU A 104 6.52 -12.52 1.10
C LEU A 104 5.96 -11.47 0.16
N SER A 105 4.94 -10.74 0.61
CA SER A 105 4.40 -9.58 -0.08
C SER A 105 4.74 -8.32 0.71
N VAL A 106 5.38 -7.36 0.08
CA VAL A 106 5.81 -6.10 0.71
C VAL A 106 5.15 -4.92 0.01
N MET A 107 4.52 -4.03 0.77
CA MET A 107 3.93 -2.82 0.21
C MET A 107 5.00 -1.83 -0.24
N GLY A 108 5.08 -1.65 -1.55
CA GLY A 108 5.86 -0.64 -2.24
C GLY A 108 5.05 0.62 -2.55
N THR A 109 5.62 1.51 -3.34
CA THR A 109 5.01 2.81 -3.67
C THR A 109 5.47 3.32 -5.04
N MET A 110 4.62 4.05 -5.75
CA MET A 110 5.04 4.78 -6.95
C MET A 110 6.17 5.81 -6.69
N HIS A 111 6.30 6.29 -5.45
CA HIS A 111 7.37 7.24 -5.07
C HIS A 111 8.79 6.67 -5.19
N GLU A 112 8.95 5.35 -5.36
CA GLU A 112 10.23 4.70 -5.71
C GLU A 112 10.75 5.15 -7.08
N VAL A 113 9.82 5.44 -8.00
CA VAL A 113 10.14 5.84 -9.38
C VAL A 113 10.59 7.31 -9.44
N GLY A 114 9.99 8.17 -8.60
CA GLY A 114 10.19 9.61 -8.65
C GLY A 114 9.40 10.25 -9.78
N TYR A 115 9.96 11.27 -10.45
CA TYR A 115 9.29 11.93 -11.58
C TYR A 115 9.18 10.98 -12.78
N TRP A 116 7.97 10.79 -13.27
CA TRP A 116 7.68 9.97 -14.44
C TRP A 116 6.38 10.42 -15.10
N GLU A 117 6.36 10.42 -16.42
CA GLU A 117 5.15 10.71 -17.20
C GLU A 117 4.64 9.44 -17.87
N GLY A 118 3.36 9.14 -17.68
CA GLY A 118 2.71 7.97 -18.26
C GLY A 118 2.70 6.74 -17.35
N ALA A 119 2.56 5.57 -17.97
CA ALA A 119 2.45 4.29 -17.26
C ALA A 119 3.78 3.86 -16.64
N ILE A 120 3.73 3.46 -15.38
CA ILE A 120 4.84 2.86 -14.64
C ILE A 120 4.71 1.34 -14.72
N ASN A 121 5.76 0.66 -15.19
CA ASN A 121 5.86 -0.79 -15.19
C ASN A 121 7.08 -1.28 -14.35
N GLU A 122 7.36 -2.55 -14.37
CA GLU A 122 8.47 -3.13 -13.59
C GLU A 122 9.86 -2.69 -14.05
N SER A 123 10.01 -2.34 -15.33
CA SER A 123 11.28 -1.89 -15.93
C SER A 123 11.49 -0.37 -15.86
N THR A 124 10.48 0.38 -15.40
CA THR A 124 10.58 1.84 -15.24
C THR A 124 11.71 2.18 -14.28
N PRO A 125 12.68 3.03 -14.67
CA PRO A 125 13.81 3.41 -13.83
C PRO A 125 13.35 4.08 -12.52
N CYS A 126 13.97 3.70 -11.40
CA CYS A 126 13.70 4.29 -10.10
C CYS A 126 14.71 5.40 -9.78
N LYS A 127 14.20 6.63 -9.62
CA LYS A 127 14.95 7.84 -9.22
C LYS A 127 14.18 8.58 -8.13
N PRO A 128 14.02 7.99 -6.93
CA PRO A 128 13.17 8.54 -5.89
C PRO A 128 13.65 9.93 -5.44
N GLN A 129 12.70 10.82 -5.13
CA GLN A 129 12.94 12.22 -4.75
C GLN A 129 12.54 12.52 -3.30
N SER A 130 12.33 11.49 -2.48
CA SER A 130 12.00 11.63 -1.06
C SER A 130 12.68 10.55 -0.24
N GLN A 131 12.89 10.80 1.06
CA GLN A 131 13.44 9.79 1.98
C GLN A 131 12.57 8.52 2.00
N TYR A 132 11.25 8.68 1.92
CA TYR A 132 10.30 7.56 1.81
C TYR A 132 10.55 6.72 0.55
N GLY A 133 10.59 7.35 -0.62
CA GLY A 133 10.84 6.66 -1.87
C GLY A 133 12.22 6.00 -1.92
N ILE A 134 13.27 6.69 -1.40
CA ILE A 134 14.64 6.15 -1.30
C ILE A 134 14.65 4.89 -0.43
N ALA A 135 14.06 4.95 0.77
CA ALA A 135 14.06 3.82 1.70
C ALA A 135 13.26 2.63 1.15
N LYS A 136 12.08 2.86 0.55
CA LYS A 136 11.27 1.81 -0.09
C LYS A 136 12.02 1.17 -1.26
N ASN A 137 12.65 1.97 -2.14
CA ASN A 137 13.45 1.45 -3.24
C ASN A 137 14.67 0.66 -2.76
N ALA A 138 15.35 1.11 -1.71
CA ALA A 138 16.48 0.40 -1.12
C ALA A 138 16.05 -0.94 -0.52
N LEU A 139 14.93 -0.97 0.23
CA LEU A 139 14.36 -2.22 0.77
C LEU A 139 14.02 -3.20 -0.36
N ARG A 140 13.36 -2.71 -1.42
CA ARG A 140 13.04 -3.52 -2.60
C ARG A 140 14.27 -4.15 -3.22
N GLN A 141 15.30 -3.35 -3.49
CA GLN A 141 16.53 -3.84 -4.13
C GLN A 141 17.25 -4.84 -3.23
N SER A 142 17.34 -4.57 -1.93
CA SER A 142 17.94 -5.48 -0.95
C SER A 142 17.23 -6.83 -0.93
N LEU A 143 15.90 -6.84 -0.86
CA LEU A 143 15.13 -8.09 -0.85
C LEU A 143 15.21 -8.84 -2.18
N MET A 144 15.15 -8.15 -3.31
CA MET A 144 15.29 -8.79 -4.61
C MET A 144 16.65 -9.47 -4.78
N LEU A 145 17.70 -8.89 -4.21
CA LEU A 145 19.04 -9.47 -4.24
C LEU A 145 19.18 -10.63 -3.24
N SER A 146 18.78 -10.42 -1.97
CA SER A 146 18.93 -11.44 -0.92
C SER A 146 18.05 -12.67 -1.13
N LEU A 147 16.93 -12.53 -1.84
CA LEU A 147 15.98 -13.62 -2.08
C LEU A 147 16.05 -14.19 -3.51
N ALA A 148 17.07 -13.82 -4.30
CA ALA A 148 17.16 -14.24 -5.69
C ALA A 148 17.16 -15.77 -5.87
N ASP A 149 17.81 -16.48 -4.97
CA ASP A 149 17.92 -17.96 -4.97
C ASP A 149 17.00 -18.61 -3.90
N SER A 150 16.12 -17.83 -3.28
CA SER A 150 15.20 -18.33 -2.24
C SER A 150 13.99 -19.02 -2.85
N LEU A 151 13.48 -20.05 -2.17
CA LEU A 151 12.19 -20.67 -2.49
C LEU A 151 11.01 -19.78 -2.08
N CYS A 152 11.23 -18.76 -1.24
CA CYS A 152 10.22 -17.79 -0.86
C CYS A 152 9.87 -16.88 -2.03
N ARG A 153 8.59 -16.84 -2.40
CA ARG A 153 8.10 -15.98 -3.48
C ARG A 153 8.02 -14.52 -2.99
N LEU A 154 8.70 -13.62 -3.70
CA LEU A 154 8.66 -12.19 -3.38
C LEU A 154 7.68 -11.47 -4.31
N HIS A 155 6.70 -10.78 -3.71
CA HIS A 155 5.79 -9.86 -4.38
C HIS A 155 6.03 -8.44 -3.84
N TRP A 156 6.57 -7.57 -4.68
CA TRP A 156 6.72 -6.15 -4.37
C TRP A 156 5.50 -5.40 -4.91
N LEU A 157 4.57 -5.03 -4.03
CA LEU A 157 3.25 -4.49 -4.37
C LEU A 157 3.32 -2.96 -4.43
N ARG A 158 3.53 -2.40 -5.63
CA ARG A 158 3.64 -0.95 -5.81
C ARG A 158 2.26 -0.30 -5.83
N ALA A 159 1.94 0.48 -4.79
CA ALA A 159 0.67 1.21 -4.66
C ALA A 159 0.76 2.62 -5.26
N TYR A 160 -0.42 3.15 -5.59
CA TYR A 160 -0.64 4.48 -6.17
C TYR A 160 -1.49 5.35 -5.23
N TYR A 161 -2.45 6.13 -5.76
CA TYR A 161 -3.26 7.04 -4.95
C TYR A 161 -4.47 6.32 -4.37
N ILE A 162 -4.45 6.10 -3.06
CA ILE A 162 -5.48 5.34 -2.34
C ILE A 162 -6.56 6.30 -1.86
N THR A 163 -7.84 5.89 -2.02
CA THR A 163 -9.03 6.62 -1.58
C THR A 163 -9.93 5.71 -0.76
N GLY A 164 -10.93 6.28 -0.09
CA GLY A 164 -11.81 5.57 0.84
C GLY A 164 -11.35 5.69 2.29
N ASP A 165 -12.24 5.38 3.23
CA ASP A 165 -12.01 5.46 4.68
C ASP A 165 -11.43 6.82 5.14
N GLU A 166 -12.05 7.92 4.68
CA GLU A 166 -11.57 9.29 4.89
C GLU A 166 -11.46 9.65 6.38
N ALA A 167 -12.20 8.98 7.25
CA ALA A 167 -12.18 9.21 8.70
C ALA A 167 -10.81 8.87 9.34
N HIS A 168 -9.99 8.07 8.66
CA HIS A 168 -8.71 7.58 9.18
C HIS A 168 -7.49 8.04 8.38
N GLY A 169 -7.66 9.03 7.49
CA GLY A 169 -6.61 9.51 6.59
C GLY A 169 -6.23 10.97 6.77
N SER A 170 -5.06 11.37 6.24
CA SER A 170 -4.61 12.76 6.08
C SER A 170 -4.70 13.23 4.63
N SER A 171 -5.48 12.54 3.80
CA SER A 171 -5.64 12.80 2.38
C SER A 171 -6.35 14.14 2.12
N ILE A 172 -6.33 14.60 0.87
CA ILE A 172 -7.11 15.75 0.44
C ILE A 172 -8.62 15.55 0.71
N PHE A 173 -9.11 14.32 0.57
CA PHE A 173 -10.51 13.95 0.83
C PHE A 173 -10.87 14.15 2.31
N ALA A 174 -10.01 13.72 3.23
CA ALA A 174 -10.19 13.93 4.66
C ALA A 174 -10.21 15.44 5.01
N LYS A 175 -9.31 16.23 4.40
CA LYS A 175 -9.26 17.68 4.61
C LYS A 175 -10.51 18.40 4.08
N ILE A 176 -11.03 17.97 2.93
CA ILE A 176 -12.26 18.50 2.35
C ILE A 176 -13.46 18.14 3.25
N THR A 177 -13.53 16.89 3.73
CA THR A 177 -14.56 16.45 4.67
C THR A 177 -14.56 17.30 5.93
N GLN A 178 -13.39 17.58 6.51
CA GLN A 178 -13.27 18.45 7.66
C GLN A 178 -13.71 19.90 7.35
N ALA A 179 -13.32 20.42 6.19
CA ALA A 179 -13.70 21.77 5.76
C ALA A 179 -15.23 21.90 5.57
N GLU A 180 -15.89 20.88 5.02
CA GLU A 180 -17.36 20.81 4.93
C GLU A 180 -18.01 20.79 6.31
N GLN A 181 -17.50 19.97 7.23
CA GLN A 181 -17.99 19.91 8.63
C GLN A 181 -17.81 21.23 9.37
N ASP A 182 -16.71 21.95 9.07
CA ASP A 182 -16.45 23.29 9.62
C ASP A 182 -17.34 24.38 8.97
N GLY A 183 -18.23 24.04 8.04
CA GLY A 183 -19.13 24.96 7.36
C GLY A 183 -18.45 25.91 6.36
N LYS A 184 -17.26 25.56 5.84
CA LYS A 184 -16.56 26.39 4.85
C LYS A 184 -17.28 26.35 3.51
N ALA A 185 -17.43 27.51 2.86
CA ALA A 185 -18.07 27.61 1.55
C ALA A 185 -17.14 27.14 0.42
N THR A 186 -15.82 27.31 0.58
CA THR A 186 -14.80 26.96 -0.43
C THR A 186 -13.63 26.23 0.18
N PHE A 187 -12.96 25.42 -0.65
CA PHE A 187 -11.71 24.73 -0.34
C PHE A 187 -10.63 25.17 -1.33
N PRO A 188 -9.50 25.74 -0.88
CA PRO A 188 -8.40 26.14 -1.77
C PRO A 188 -7.85 24.95 -2.53
N PHE A 189 -7.74 25.08 -3.85
CA PHE A 189 -7.37 23.98 -4.74
C PHE A 189 -6.34 24.44 -5.79
N THR A 190 -5.61 23.51 -6.38
CA THR A 190 -4.72 23.76 -7.54
C THR A 190 -5.54 23.81 -8.83
N SER A 191 -4.92 23.74 -10.00
CA SER A 191 -5.67 23.51 -11.24
C SER A 191 -6.41 22.17 -11.23
N GLY A 192 -5.89 21.19 -10.47
CA GLY A 192 -6.40 19.82 -10.41
C GLY A 192 -6.24 19.02 -11.69
N SER A 193 -5.46 19.51 -12.67
CA SER A 193 -5.30 18.90 -13.99
C SER A 193 -4.43 17.65 -14.01
N ASN A 194 -3.56 17.47 -13.01
CA ASN A 194 -2.66 16.31 -12.94
C ASN A 194 -3.44 14.99 -12.87
N LEU A 195 -3.00 14.02 -13.68
CA LEU A 195 -3.62 12.70 -13.76
C LEU A 195 -2.96 11.72 -12.79
N TYR A 196 -3.79 11.01 -12.02
CA TYR A 196 -3.36 10.01 -11.05
C TYR A 196 -4.18 8.73 -11.16
N ASP A 197 -3.58 7.61 -10.79
CA ASP A 197 -4.25 6.31 -10.67
C ASP A 197 -4.88 6.20 -9.28
N PHE A 198 -6.16 6.46 -9.17
CA PHE A 198 -6.90 6.35 -7.92
C PHE A 198 -7.50 4.96 -7.77
N ILE A 199 -7.31 4.38 -6.60
CA ILE A 199 -7.88 3.09 -6.23
C ILE A 199 -8.57 3.18 -4.88
N ASP A 200 -9.74 2.56 -4.76
CA ASP A 200 -10.41 2.41 -3.48
C ASP A 200 -9.66 1.43 -2.57
N VAL A 201 -9.63 1.69 -1.25
CA VAL A 201 -8.87 0.89 -0.30
C VAL A 201 -9.35 -0.55 -0.21
N ASP A 202 -10.65 -0.82 -0.38
CA ASP A 202 -11.17 -2.19 -0.39
C ASP A 202 -10.77 -2.92 -1.68
N GLU A 203 -10.79 -2.26 -2.83
CA GLU A 203 -10.28 -2.81 -4.09
C GLU A 203 -8.78 -3.08 -4.00
N LEU A 204 -8.00 -2.15 -3.42
CA LEU A 204 -6.59 -2.33 -3.16
C LEU A 204 -6.33 -3.55 -2.25
N ALA A 205 -7.08 -3.69 -1.16
CA ALA A 205 -6.96 -4.83 -0.25
C ALA A 205 -7.23 -6.15 -0.97
N ASN A 206 -8.26 -6.19 -1.82
CA ASN A 206 -8.56 -7.34 -2.67
C ASN A 206 -7.40 -7.69 -3.61
N MET A 207 -6.77 -6.70 -4.25
CA MET A 207 -5.60 -6.89 -5.12
C MET A 207 -4.39 -7.39 -4.33
N ILE A 208 -4.13 -6.82 -3.14
CA ILE A 208 -3.03 -7.23 -2.25
C ILE A 208 -3.17 -8.70 -1.87
N VAL A 209 -4.34 -9.12 -1.38
CA VAL A 209 -4.57 -10.52 -0.96
C VAL A 209 -4.46 -11.45 -2.15
N ALA A 210 -5.11 -11.15 -3.28
CA ALA A 210 -5.02 -11.95 -4.50
C ALA A 210 -3.57 -12.13 -4.98
N ALA A 211 -2.77 -11.03 -4.98
CA ALA A 211 -1.37 -11.11 -5.36
C ALA A 211 -0.52 -11.93 -4.37
N SER A 212 -0.87 -11.90 -3.09
CA SER A 212 -0.08 -12.55 -2.04
C SER A 212 -0.27 -14.07 -1.98
N VAL A 213 -1.46 -14.58 -2.35
CA VAL A 213 -1.80 -16.00 -2.18
C VAL A 213 -1.49 -16.85 -3.40
N GLN A 214 -1.28 -16.25 -4.57
CA GLN A 214 -0.92 -16.93 -5.81
C GLN A 214 0.60 -17.20 -5.90
N ASP A 215 1.02 -18.10 -6.79
CA ASP A 215 2.41 -18.58 -6.91
C ASP A 215 2.99 -18.50 -8.33
N ARG A 216 2.27 -17.87 -9.26
CA ARG A 216 2.61 -17.86 -10.69
C ARG A 216 3.29 -16.57 -11.16
N ILE A 217 3.03 -15.44 -10.53
CA ILE A 217 3.50 -14.12 -10.92
C ILE A 217 4.24 -13.48 -9.76
N ASN A 218 5.55 -13.30 -9.89
CA ASN A 218 6.44 -12.78 -8.85
C ASN A 218 7.04 -11.42 -9.22
N GLY A 219 7.82 -10.86 -8.30
CA GLY A 219 8.56 -9.61 -8.48
C GLY A 219 7.70 -8.37 -8.28
N ILE A 220 7.92 -7.32 -9.07
CA ILE A 220 7.17 -6.07 -8.97
C ILE A 220 5.80 -6.24 -9.60
N ILE A 221 4.76 -5.93 -8.83
CA ILE A 221 3.34 -5.94 -9.24
C ILE A 221 2.76 -4.58 -8.89
N ASN A 222 2.27 -3.84 -9.88
CA ASN A 222 1.52 -2.62 -9.63
C ASN A 222 0.10 -2.99 -9.18
N VAL A 223 -0.25 -2.62 -7.95
CA VAL A 223 -1.63 -2.77 -7.43
C VAL A 223 -2.37 -1.47 -7.71
N CYS A 224 -2.98 -1.40 -8.89
CA CYS A 224 -3.49 -0.18 -9.52
C CYS A 224 -4.65 -0.48 -10.45
N THR A 225 -5.38 0.57 -10.83
CA THR A 225 -6.48 0.45 -11.82
C THR A 225 -5.99 0.54 -13.26
N GLY A 226 -4.89 1.23 -13.51
CA GLY A 226 -4.40 1.57 -14.84
C GLY A 226 -5.28 2.61 -15.57
N LYS A 227 -6.17 3.27 -14.85
CA LYS A 227 -7.14 4.23 -15.37
C LYS A 227 -6.90 5.61 -14.76
N PRO A 228 -5.99 6.42 -15.33
CA PRO A 228 -5.69 7.73 -14.77
C PRO A 228 -6.91 8.66 -14.87
N MET A 229 -7.10 9.45 -13.82
CA MET A 229 -8.16 10.46 -13.72
C MET A 229 -7.55 11.75 -13.17
N SER A 230 -8.06 12.92 -13.58
CA SER A 230 -7.59 14.18 -13.02
C SER A 230 -7.95 14.29 -11.53
N LEU A 231 -7.11 15.00 -10.77
CA LEU A 231 -7.40 15.28 -9.37
C LEU A 231 -8.73 16.04 -9.24
N ALA A 232 -8.99 16.97 -10.16
CA ALA A 232 -10.24 17.74 -10.20
C ALA A 232 -11.45 16.80 -10.37
N ASP A 233 -11.46 15.94 -11.39
CA ASP A 233 -12.58 15.03 -11.65
C ASP A 233 -12.81 14.08 -10.47
N ARG A 234 -11.72 13.58 -9.86
CA ARG A 234 -11.83 12.68 -8.71
C ARG A 234 -12.41 13.36 -7.48
N VAL A 235 -11.99 14.61 -7.20
CA VAL A 235 -12.51 15.39 -6.08
C VAL A 235 -13.94 15.84 -6.34
N GLU A 236 -14.25 16.35 -7.52
CA GLU A 236 -15.61 16.71 -7.92
C GLU A 236 -16.59 15.51 -7.80
N LYS A 237 -16.13 14.32 -8.24
CA LYS A 237 -16.92 13.10 -8.05
C LYS A 237 -17.16 12.83 -6.55
N PHE A 238 -16.14 12.96 -5.71
CA PHE A 238 -16.25 12.76 -4.27
C PHE A 238 -17.24 13.73 -3.62
N LEU A 239 -17.20 15.03 -4.00
CA LEU A 239 -18.15 16.03 -3.50
C LEU A 239 -19.59 15.67 -3.86
N ARG A 240 -19.83 15.25 -5.10
CA ARG A 240 -21.15 14.79 -5.55
C ARG A 240 -21.63 13.55 -4.80
N ASP A 241 -20.77 12.52 -4.68
CA ASP A 241 -21.10 11.25 -4.03
C ASP A 241 -21.47 11.45 -2.54
N LYS A 242 -20.82 12.42 -1.87
CA LYS A 242 -21.08 12.77 -0.46
C LYS A 242 -22.17 13.84 -0.28
N ASN A 243 -22.71 14.40 -1.37
CA ASN A 243 -23.65 15.54 -1.34
C ASN A 243 -23.08 16.77 -0.57
N TYR A 244 -21.76 17.01 -0.68
CA TYR A 244 -21.12 18.15 -0.05
C TYR A 244 -21.44 19.45 -0.80
N LYS A 245 -21.55 20.57 -0.03
CA LYS A 245 -21.87 21.90 -0.58
C LYS A 245 -20.65 22.76 -0.84
N ILE A 246 -19.52 22.41 -0.25
CA ILE A 246 -18.25 23.11 -0.41
C ILE A 246 -17.83 23.10 -1.89
N LYS A 247 -17.32 24.22 -2.39
CA LYS A 247 -16.83 24.36 -3.76
C LYS A 247 -15.31 24.44 -3.79
N LEU A 248 -14.70 23.93 -4.86
CA LEU A 248 -13.27 24.06 -5.07
C LEU A 248 -12.94 25.47 -5.57
N ASP A 249 -11.97 26.12 -4.91
CA ASP A 249 -11.41 27.41 -5.32
C ASP A 249 -10.15 27.13 -6.17
N TYR A 250 -10.38 26.91 -7.46
CA TYR A 250 -9.35 26.52 -8.41
C TYR A 250 -8.29 27.63 -8.59
N GLY A 251 -7.02 27.23 -8.60
CA GLY A 251 -5.88 28.14 -8.77
C GLY A 251 -5.51 28.92 -7.52
N ALA A 252 -6.21 28.69 -6.38
CA ALA A 252 -5.82 29.28 -5.08
C ALA A 252 -4.43 28.81 -4.61
N PHE A 253 -4.00 27.61 -5.04
CA PHE A 253 -2.63 27.13 -4.94
C PHE A 253 -2.02 26.97 -6.33
N PRO A 254 -0.78 27.36 -6.55
CA PRO A 254 -0.08 27.10 -7.80
C PRO A 254 0.16 25.58 -7.95
N ASP A 255 0.11 25.10 -9.19
CA ASP A 255 0.59 23.77 -9.52
C ASP A 255 2.10 23.70 -9.27
N ARG A 256 2.57 22.56 -8.81
CA ARG A 256 3.98 22.36 -8.48
C ARG A 256 4.73 21.99 -9.77
N PRO A 257 5.75 22.75 -10.17
CA PRO A 257 6.47 22.49 -11.43
C PRO A 257 7.18 21.13 -11.50
N TYR A 258 7.41 20.50 -10.34
CA TYR A 258 8.06 19.20 -10.23
C TYR A 258 7.08 18.02 -10.16
N ASP A 259 5.77 18.28 -10.08
CA ASP A 259 4.77 17.23 -10.17
C ASP A 259 4.59 16.80 -11.63
N SER A 260 4.51 15.49 -11.86
CA SER A 260 4.24 14.94 -13.18
C SER A 260 2.83 15.37 -13.65
N PRO A 261 2.64 15.73 -14.92
CA PRO A 261 1.31 16.00 -15.46
C PRO A 261 0.40 14.78 -15.45
N GLY A 262 0.97 13.57 -15.42
CA GLY A 262 0.20 12.35 -15.26
C GLY A 262 1.06 11.12 -15.06
N THR A 263 0.74 10.32 -14.03
CA THR A 263 1.41 9.07 -13.73
C THR A 263 0.41 8.03 -13.21
N TRP A 264 0.53 6.80 -13.73
CA TRP A 264 -0.34 5.68 -13.36
C TRP A 264 0.39 4.36 -13.44
N GLY A 265 -0.19 3.27 -12.91
CA GLY A 265 0.42 1.95 -13.00
C GLY A 265 0.03 1.19 -14.26
N ASP A 266 0.94 0.38 -14.80
CA ASP A 266 0.60 -0.68 -15.75
C ASP A 266 -0.10 -1.82 -15.00
N PRO A 267 -1.40 -2.10 -15.24
CA PRO A 267 -2.17 -3.09 -14.51
C PRO A 267 -2.04 -4.50 -15.07
N THR A 268 -1.16 -4.75 -16.04
CA THR A 268 -1.09 -6.03 -16.77
C THR A 268 -0.93 -7.24 -15.84
N LYS A 269 0.01 -7.19 -14.89
CA LYS A 269 0.24 -8.29 -13.95
C LYS A 269 -0.93 -8.49 -13.00
N ILE A 270 -1.44 -7.39 -12.39
CA ILE A 270 -2.54 -7.50 -11.43
C ILE A 270 -3.82 -7.98 -12.09
N ASN A 271 -4.13 -7.55 -13.31
CA ASN A 271 -5.30 -8.02 -14.05
C ASN A 271 -5.22 -9.52 -14.34
N ARG A 272 -4.03 -10.04 -14.68
CA ARG A 272 -3.83 -11.49 -14.85
C ARG A 272 -4.04 -12.25 -13.55
N ILE A 273 -3.53 -11.73 -12.43
CA ILE A 273 -3.71 -12.33 -11.10
C ILE A 273 -5.20 -12.37 -10.74
N LEU A 274 -5.92 -11.26 -10.88
CA LEU A 274 -7.36 -11.21 -10.58
C LEU A 274 -8.20 -12.13 -11.48
N ALA A 275 -7.78 -12.31 -12.73
CA ALA A 275 -8.44 -13.24 -13.63
C ALA A 275 -8.23 -14.72 -13.24
N MET A 276 -7.06 -15.07 -12.68
CA MET A 276 -6.79 -16.41 -12.13
C MET A 276 -7.55 -16.62 -10.82
N ASP A 277 -7.51 -15.64 -9.91
CA ASP A 277 -8.18 -15.67 -8.61
C ASP A 277 -9.70 -15.93 -8.75
N LYS A 278 -10.37 -15.25 -9.70
CA LYS A 278 -11.80 -15.49 -9.99
C LYS A 278 -12.12 -16.91 -10.44
N LYS A 279 -11.19 -17.56 -11.16
CA LYS A 279 -11.39 -18.96 -11.62
C LYS A 279 -11.19 -19.98 -10.51
N GLU A 280 -10.38 -19.66 -9.51
CA GLU A 280 -10.12 -20.54 -8.37
C GLU A 280 -11.22 -20.45 -7.30
N GLN A 281 -12.03 -19.38 -7.32
CA GLN A 281 -13.18 -19.18 -6.42
C GLN A 281 -14.51 -19.76 -6.97
N GLN A 282 -14.56 -20.16 -8.23
CA GLN A 282 -15.70 -20.84 -8.89
C GLN A 282 -15.56 -22.37 -8.85
#